data_ce471c4bbde39961af40304561dca23e
#
_entry.id   ce471c4bbde39961af40304561dca23e
#
_cell.length_a   1.000
_cell.length_b   1.000
_cell.length_c   1.000
_cell.angle_alpha   90.00
_cell.angle_beta   90.00
_cell.angle_gamma   90.00
#
_symmetry.space_group_name_H-M   'P 1'
#
loop_
_entity.id
_entity.type
_entity.pdbx_description
1 polymer ?
#
loop_
_entity_poly.entity_id
_entity_poly.type
_entity_poly.pdbx_seq_one_letter_code
_entity_poly.pdbx_strand_id
1 'polypeptide(L)' 'MKAEEKKFLVFGTGKSGVAAAELLLRHEADVVLYDSRADLDIEDFKEKQTALAGISVVAGELPDEIANQVDIVIL' A
#
# COMPACT_ATOMS: atom_id res chain seq x y z
N MET A 1 6.19 -14.46 -13.45
CA MET A 1 5.85 -13.05 -13.12
C MET A 1 6.91 -12.49 -12.19
N LYS A 2 7.42 -11.31 -12.47
CA LYS A 2 8.37 -10.62 -11.60
C LYS A 2 7.64 -9.56 -10.82
N ALA A 3 7.79 -9.55 -9.49
CA ALA A 3 7.10 -8.60 -8.63
C ALA A 3 7.43 -7.14 -8.98
N GLU A 4 8.69 -6.85 -9.34
CA GLU A 4 9.11 -5.48 -9.68
C GLU A 4 8.43 -4.93 -10.94
N GLU A 5 7.79 -5.77 -11.73
CA GLU A 5 7.07 -5.35 -12.94
C GLU A 5 5.57 -5.13 -12.67
N LYS A 6 5.11 -5.34 -11.44
CA LYS A 6 3.70 -5.27 -11.10
C LYS A 6 3.44 -4.20 -10.05
N LYS A 7 2.26 -3.60 -10.15
CA LYS A 7 1.79 -2.64 -9.14
C LYS A 7 0.74 -3.32 -8.28
N PHE A 8 0.98 -3.33 -6.98
CA PHE A 8 0.12 -3.99 -6.01
C PHE A 8 -0.67 -2.97 -5.21
N LEU A 9 -1.93 -3.27 -4.97
CA LEU A 9 -2.77 -2.52 -4.03
C LEU A 9 -3.03 -3.42 -2.83
N VAL A 10 -2.59 -2.99 -1.65
CA VAL A 10 -2.78 -3.75 -0.41
C VAL A 10 -3.87 -3.06 0.40
N PHE A 11 -4.91 -3.79 0.79
CA PHE A 11 -6.03 -3.27 1.57
C PHE A 11 -5.76 -3.44 3.06
N GLY A 12 -5.83 -2.32 3.78
CA GLY A 12 -5.74 -2.32 5.24
C GLY A 12 -4.37 -1.91 5.76
N THR A 13 -4.37 -1.08 6.80
CA THR A 13 -3.15 -0.59 7.45
C THR A 13 -2.86 -1.33 8.76
N GLY A 14 -3.55 -2.45 9.00
CA GLY A 14 -3.29 -3.32 10.14
C GLY A 14 -2.05 -4.18 9.93
N LYS A 15 -1.79 -5.08 10.87
CA LYS A 15 -0.59 -5.92 10.86
C LYS A 15 -0.42 -6.74 9.60
N SER A 16 -1.50 -7.33 9.10
CA SER A 16 -1.46 -8.15 7.87
C SER A 16 -1.13 -7.32 6.65
N GLY A 17 -1.75 -6.14 6.51
CA GLY A 17 -1.49 -5.24 5.40
C GLY A 17 -0.07 -4.72 5.42
N VAL A 18 0.43 -4.31 6.58
CA VAL A 18 1.81 -3.84 6.74
C VAL A 18 2.79 -4.95 6.38
N ALA A 19 2.57 -6.17 6.87
CA ALA A 19 3.45 -7.30 6.57
C ALA A 19 3.49 -7.62 5.07
N ALA A 20 2.33 -7.60 4.42
CA ALA A 20 2.25 -7.83 2.98
C ALA A 20 2.99 -6.74 2.20
N ALA A 21 2.79 -5.48 2.57
CA ALA A 21 3.46 -4.36 1.92
C ALA A 21 4.98 -4.44 2.08
N GLU A 22 5.45 -4.76 3.28
CA GLU A 22 6.89 -4.92 3.53
C GLU A 22 7.49 -6.04 2.70
N LEU A 23 6.81 -7.16 2.61
CA LEU A 23 7.26 -8.30 1.81
C LEU A 23 7.38 -7.92 0.33
N LEU A 24 6.36 -7.23 -0.20
CA LEU A 24 6.38 -6.81 -1.60
C LEU A 24 7.49 -5.80 -1.87
N LEU A 25 7.74 -4.89 -0.94
CA LEU A 25 8.85 -3.93 -1.09
C LEU A 25 10.21 -4.61 -1.13
N ARG A 26 10.40 -5.69 -0.38
CA ARG A 26 11.63 -6.47 -0.43
C ARG A 26 11.87 -7.08 -1.80
N HIS A 27 10.80 -7.31 -2.55
CA HIS A 27 10.84 -7.83 -3.91
C HIS A 27 10.80 -6.72 -4.96
N GLU A 28 11.02 -5.49 -4.52
CA GLU A 28 11.07 -4.30 -5.39
C GLU A 28 9.77 -4.03 -6.16
N ALA A 29 8.64 -4.51 -5.64
CA ALA A 29 7.34 -4.25 -6.23
C ALA A 29 6.90 -2.80 -5.97
N ASP A 30 6.07 -2.27 -6.86
CA ASP A 30 5.42 -0.98 -6.65
C ASP A 30 4.16 -1.21 -5.83
N VAL A 31 4.06 -0.60 -4.67
CA VAL A 31 3.00 -0.87 -3.69
C VAL A 31 2.25 0.41 -3.33
N VAL A 32 0.92 0.30 -3.36
CA VAL A 32 0.03 1.30 -2.77
C VAL A 32 -0.69 0.64 -1.60
N LEU A 33 -0.62 1.23 -0.43
CA LEU A 33 -1.33 0.75 0.75
C LEU A 33 -2.59 1.59 0.93
N TYR A 34 -3.74 0.95 0.99
CA TYR A 34 -5.03 1.61 1.06
C TYR A 34 -5.79 1.25 2.33
N ASP A 35 -6.43 2.26 2.94
CA ASP A 35 -7.34 2.05 4.06
C ASP A 35 -8.61 2.87 3.81
N SER A 36 -9.76 2.25 4.04
CA SER A 36 -11.05 2.92 3.83
C SER A 36 -11.36 4.02 4.84
N ARG A 37 -10.61 4.09 5.93
CA ARG A 37 -10.82 5.11 6.96
C ARG A 37 -10.29 6.47 6.48
N ALA A 38 -11.21 7.39 6.18
CA ALA A 38 -10.85 8.72 5.71
C ALA A 38 -10.09 9.54 6.76
N ASP A 39 -10.25 9.20 8.04
CA ASP A 39 -9.61 9.88 9.16
C ASP A 39 -8.24 9.29 9.55
N LEU A 40 -7.71 8.38 8.76
CA LEU A 40 -6.39 7.83 9.00
C LEU A 40 -5.33 8.94 8.90
N ASP A 41 -4.50 9.05 9.94
CA ASP A 41 -3.37 9.97 9.92
C ASP A 41 -2.20 9.30 9.20
N ILE A 42 -2.07 9.61 7.92
CA ILE A 42 -1.07 9.00 7.05
C ILE A 42 0.36 9.35 7.50
N GLU A 43 0.59 10.58 7.94
CA GLU A 43 1.91 11.00 8.40
C GLU A 43 2.33 10.23 9.66
N ASP A 44 1.43 10.09 10.61
CA ASP A 44 1.67 9.32 11.83
C ASP A 44 1.92 7.84 11.51
N PHE A 45 1.12 7.29 10.60
CA PHE A 45 1.29 5.91 10.15
C PHE A 45 2.69 5.69 9.57
N LYS A 46 3.13 6.57 8.69
CA LYS A 46 4.47 6.47 8.07
C LYS A 46 5.60 6.67 9.06
N GLU A 47 5.41 7.51 10.07
CA GLU A 47 6.41 7.68 11.14
C GLU A 47 6.59 6.40 11.94
N LYS A 48 5.50 5.70 12.22
CA LYS A 48 5.55 4.44 12.98
C LYS A 48 6.00 3.26 12.13
N GLN A 49 5.74 3.29 10.84
CA GLN A 49 6.07 2.21 9.91
C GLN A 49 7.19 2.67 8.98
N THR A 50 8.38 2.85 9.52
CA THR A 50 9.51 3.42 8.78
C THR A 50 9.90 2.61 7.54
N ALA A 51 9.69 1.30 7.58
CA ALA A 51 9.95 0.44 6.42
C ALA A 51 9.03 0.77 5.23
N LEU A 52 7.89 1.41 5.49
CA LEU A 52 6.91 1.78 4.47
C LEU A 52 6.93 3.27 4.13
N ALA A 53 7.90 4.03 4.60
CA ALA A 53 7.92 5.48 4.41
C ALA A 53 7.96 5.89 2.93
N GLY A 54 8.51 5.05 2.08
CA GLY A 54 8.64 5.34 0.65
C GLY A 54 7.45 4.96 -0.23
N ILE A 55 6.42 4.32 0.32
CA ILE A 55 5.27 3.88 -0.49
C ILE A 55 4.15 4.92 -0.46
N SER A 56 3.23 4.78 -1.42
CA SER A 56 2.01 5.59 -1.43
C SER A 56 1.00 5.00 -0.48
N VAL A 57 0.42 5.84 0.38
CA VAL A 57 -0.65 5.45 1.30
C VAL A 57 -1.86 6.30 0.96
N VAL A 58 -3.01 5.65 0.75
CA VAL A 58 -4.27 6.31 0.40
C VAL A 58 -5.31 5.97 1.45
N ALA A 59 -6.01 6.97 1.96
CA ALA A 59 -7.07 6.79 2.95
C ALA A 59 -8.39 7.35 2.43
N GLY A 60 -9.48 6.68 2.78
CA GLY A 60 -10.82 7.11 2.40
C GLY A 60 -11.23 6.60 1.04
N GLU A 61 -11.52 7.50 0.11
CA GLU A 61 -11.93 7.12 -1.24
C GLU A 61 -10.72 6.76 -2.11
N LEU A 62 -10.80 5.64 -2.80
CA LEU A 62 -9.73 5.21 -3.70
C LEU A 62 -9.89 5.91 -5.06
N PRO A 63 -8.92 6.73 -5.47
CA PRO A 63 -9.00 7.39 -6.78
C PRO A 63 -9.00 6.38 -7.92
N ASP A 64 -9.82 6.66 -8.95
CA ASP A 64 -9.90 5.80 -10.13
C ASP A 64 -8.55 5.66 -10.83
N GLU A 65 -7.75 6.69 -10.83
CA GLU A 65 -6.42 6.67 -11.43
C GLU A 65 -5.54 5.58 -10.81
N ILE A 66 -5.60 5.44 -9.50
CA ILE A 66 -4.84 4.41 -8.79
C ILE A 66 -5.43 3.04 -9.07
N ALA A 67 -6.76 2.90 -8.99
CA ALA A 67 -7.44 1.64 -9.24
C ALA A 67 -7.14 1.10 -10.65
N ASN A 68 -7.04 1.98 -11.64
CA ASN A 68 -6.79 1.60 -13.02
C ASN A 68 -5.34 1.20 -13.30
N GLN A 69 -4.42 1.59 -12.45
CA GLN A 69 -2.99 1.29 -12.63
C GLN A 69 -2.54 0.03 -11.91
N VAL A 70 -3.38 -0.50 -11.03
CA VAL A 70 -3.01 -1.65 -10.20
C VAL A 70 -3.17 -2.95 -10.98
N ASP A 71 -2.17 -3.82 -10.87
CA ASP A 71 -2.20 -5.14 -11.51
C ASP A 71 -2.78 -6.20 -10.59
N ILE A 72 -2.48 -6.12 -9.29
CA ILE A 72 -2.85 -7.15 -8.32
C ILE A 72 -3.37 -6.47 -7.04
N VAL A 73 -4.46 -7.00 -6.50
CA VAL A 73 -5.05 -6.55 -5.24
C VAL A 73 -4.85 -7.61 -4.17
N ILE A 74 -4.33 -7.18 -3.00
CA ILE A 74 -4.16 -8.04 -1.83
C ILE A 74 -5.19 -7.62 -0.79
N LEU A 75 -6.05 -8.53 -0.41
CA LEU A 75 -7.11 -8.29 0.58
C LEU A 75 -6.74 -8.85 1.95
#